data_6601403f939d77a01cf0abdd5901a2b6
#
_entry.id   6601403f939d77a01cf0abdd5901a2b6
#
_cell.length_a   1.000
_cell.length_b   1.000
_cell.length_c   1.000
_cell.angle_alpha   90.00
_cell.angle_beta   90.00
_cell.angle_gamma   90.00
#
_symmetry.space_group_name_H-M   'P 1'
#
loop_
_entity.id
_entity.type
_entity.pdbx_description
1 polymer ?
#
loop_
_entity_poly.entity_id
_entity_poly.type
_entity_poly.pdbx_seq_one_letter_code
_entity_poly.pdbx_strand_id
1 'polypeptide(L)'
;ACSVLLLNKAHYNDPSFMEKLKDTAESLVIGTAFHLETQFGPLTSPVTDKLKQSMDLDGDETWLVKPRLDSSDANLMTPGIKLGVTPKSYSFRTELFGPLLSVCCVDDIQDAIRTANTLPYGLTSGIFSLDPREKDLWKNSVEAGNIYINRNVTGAVVQRQPFGGLKKSSFGIGSKAGGPNYVIQLLNILEKKGQSHNYKDAFSRLFSTATDVTNLYGEDNHLRYLPNNRIIIRIEKKDN
;
A
#
# COMPACT_ATOMS: atom_id res chain seq x y z
N ALA A 1 -1.59 -2.75 6.75
CA ALA A 1 -2.68 -1.95 7.29
C ALA A 1 -3.00 -0.80 6.33
N CYS A 2 -4.26 -0.42 6.23
CA CYS A 2 -4.70 0.69 5.41
C CYS A 2 -4.48 1.99 6.18
N SER A 3 -3.71 2.94 5.62
CA SER A 3 -3.52 4.28 6.22
C SER A 3 -4.40 5.34 5.56
N VAL A 4 -4.75 5.16 4.28
CA VAL A 4 -5.59 6.07 3.50
C VAL A 4 -6.72 5.29 2.85
N LEU A 5 -7.95 5.74 3.04
CA LEU A 5 -9.15 5.24 2.39
C LEU A 5 -9.69 6.32 1.45
N LEU A 6 -9.78 5.99 0.17
CA LEU A 6 -10.37 6.86 -0.85
C LEU A 6 -11.81 6.43 -1.08
N LEU A 7 -12.75 7.29 -0.80
CA LEU A 7 -14.18 7.03 -0.99
C LEU A 7 -14.75 7.94 -2.07
N ASN A 8 -15.51 7.38 -2.99
CA ASN A 8 -16.31 8.19 -3.88
C ASN A 8 -17.38 8.98 -3.12
N LYS A 9 -17.86 10.08 -3.70
CA LYS A 9 -18.82 10.98 -3.05
C LYS A 9 -20.08 10.29 -2.53
N ALA A 10 -20.54 9.25 -3.21
CA ALA A 10 -21.76 8.55 -2.80
C ALA A 10 -21.55 7.84 -1.45
N HIS A 11 -20.47 7.10 -1.29
CA HIS A 11 -20.14 6.43 -0.02
C HIS A 11 -19.66 7.40 1.05
N TYR A 12 -18.90 8.44 0.65
CA TYR A 12 -18.41 9.45 1.59
C TYR A 12 -19.56 10.22 2.26
N ASN A 13 -20.65 10.47 1.54
CA ASN A 13 -21.83 11.19 2.04
C ASN A 13 -22.96 10.24 2.50
N ASP A 14 -22.75 8.94 2.52
CA ASP A 14 -23.73 7.97 3.02
C ASP A 14 -23.63 7.83 4.54
N PRO A 15 -24.62 8.32 5.31
CA PRO A 15 -24.59 8.22 6.76
C PRO A 15 -24.54 6.77 7.27
N SER A 16 -25.21 5.84 6.57
CA SER A 16 -25.22 4.43 6.96
C SER A 16 -23.84 3.77 6.78
N PHE A 17 -23.11 4.14 5.72
CA PHE A 17 -21.73 3.69 5.53
C PHE A 17 -20.82 4.24 6.62
N MET A 18 -20.93 5.55 6.92
CA MET A 18 -20.10 6.20 7.93
C MET A 18 -20.39 5.66 9.34
N GLU A 19 -21.65 5.40 9.67
CA GLU A 19 -22.04 4.77 10.95
C GLU A 19 -21.41 3.39 11.09
N LYS A 20 -21.50 2.54 10.06
CA LYS A 20 -20.87 1.21 10.07
C LYS A 20 -19.35 1.28 10.20
N LEU A 21 -18.72 2.23 9.52
CA LEU A 21 -17.27 2.44 9.61
C LEU A 21 -16.86 2.84 11.03
N LYS A 22 -17.63 3.74 11.66
CA LYS A 22 -17.45 4.17 13.05
C LYS A 22 -17.63 3.00 14.01
N ASP A 23 -18.78 2.31 13.93
CA ASP A 23 -19.12 1.20 14.83
C ASP A 23 -18.08 0.06 14.75
N THR A 24 -17.59 -0.23 13.54
CA THR A 24 -16.54 -1.22 13.33
C THR A 24 -15.24 -0.84 14.06
N ALA A 25 -14.85 0.43 14.01
CA ALA A 25 -13.65 0.88 14.69
C ALA A 25 -13.83 0.93 16.22
N GLU A 26 -15.02 1.33 16.70
CA GLU A 26 -15.32 1.44 18.12
C GLU A 26 -15.58 0.08 18.78
N SER A 27 -15.99 -0.93 18.01
CA SER A 27 -16.21 -2.30 18.51
C SER A 27 -14.92 -3.10 18.72
N LEU A 28 -13.76 -2.60 18.26
CA LEU A 28 -12.50 -3.30 18.46
C LEU A 28 -12.11 -3.35 19.93
N VAL A 29 -11.86 -4.55 20.45
CA VAL A 29 -11.37 -4.76 21.80
C VAL A 29 -9.87 -4.45 21.86
N ILE A 30 -9.56 -3.36 22.56
CA ILE A 30 -8.18 -2.87 22.71
C ILE A 30 -7.63 -3.41 24.03
N GLY A 31 -6.41 -3.92 24.00
CA GLY A 31 -5.80 -4.47 25.21
C GLY A 31 -4.40 -5.01 24.98
N THR A 32 -3.90 -5.74 25.98
CA THR A 32 -2.61 -6.41 25.89
C THR A 32 -2.73 -7.80 25.30
N ALA A 33 -1.61 -8.38 24.86
CA ALA A 33 -1.56 -9.74 24.32
C ALA A 33 -1.87 -10.85 25.36
N PHE A 34 -2.00 -10.50 26.63
CA PHE A 34 -2.35 -11.44 27.71
C PHE A 34 -3.85 -11.73 27.80
N HIS A 35 -4.67 -10.95 27.11
CA HIS A 35 -6.12 -11.14 27.04
C HIS A 35 -6.52 -11.70 25.68
N LEU A 36 -7.13 -12.88 25.67
CA LEU A 36 -7.48 -13.59 24.42
C LEU A 36 -8.52 -12.85 23.58
N GLU A 37 -9.33 -12.02 24.19
CA GLU A 37 -10.32 -11.16 23.51
C GLU A 37 -9.72 -9.94 22.81
N THR A 38 -8.45 -9.61 23.08
CA THR A 38 -7.78 -8.46 22.46
C THR A 38 -7.69 -8.64 20.94
N GLN A 39 -8.32 -7.75 20.20
CA GLN A 39 -8.28 -7.70 18.74
C GLN A 39 -7.25 -6.70 18.24
N PHE A 40 -6.96 -5.67 19.05
CA PHE A 40 -6.00 -4.63 18.72
C PHE A 40 -5.05 -4.40 19.90
N GLY A 41 -3.81 -4.78 19.71
CA GLY A 41 -2.78 -4.75 20.76
C GLY A 41 -2.02 -3.43 20.85
N PRO A 42 -1.01 -3.38 21.74
CA PRO A 42 -0.17 -2.21 21.92
C PRO A 42 0.63 -1.89 20.65
N LEU A 43 0.97 -0.63 20.49
CA LEU A 43 1.96 -0.18 19.51
C LEU A 43 3.33 -0.77 19.83
N THR A 44 4.19 -0.89 18.82
CA THR A 44 5.56 -1.41 18.98
C THR A 44 6.48 -0.47 19.79
N SER A 45 6.06 0.77 19.99
CA SER A 45 6.72 1.80 20.81
C SER A 45 5.66 2.77 21.34
N PRO A 46 5.98 3.60 22.34
CA PRO A 46 5.11 4.69 22.74
C PRO A 46 4.72 5.58 21.56
N VAL A 47 3.57 6.24 21.68
CA VAL A 47 3.04 7.11 20.62
C VAL A 47 4.09 8.13 20.19
N THR A 48 4.52 8.04 18.94
CA THR A 48 5.57 8.89 18.36
C THR A 48 5.09 10.31 18.13
N ASP A 49 6.01 11.27 18.00
CA ASP A 49 5.65 12.66 17.71
C ASP A 49 4.93 12.80 16.36
N LYS A 50 5.28 11.98 15.36
CA LYS A 50 4.55 11.93 14.09
C LYS A 50 3.08 11.55 14.28
N LEU A 51 2.83 10.56 15.12
CA LEU A 51 1.47 10.10 15.39
C LEU A 51 0.71 11.13 16.22
N LYS A 52 1.35 11.78 17.21
CA LYS A 52 0.77 12.90 17.96
C LYS A 52 0.40 14.06 17.05
N GLN A 53 1.32 14.51 16.20
CA GLN A 53 1.07 15.58 15.23
C GLN A 53 -0.07 15.23 14.27
N SER A 54 -0.20 13.96 13.90
CA SER A 54 -1.30 13.52 13.04
C SER A 54 -2.67 13.53 13.73
N MET A 55 -2.70 13.65 15.05
CA MET A 55 -3.96 13.80 15.82
C MET A 55 -4.50 15.23 15.78
N ASP A 56 -3.71 16.21 15.38
CA ASP A 56 -4.20 17.57 15.14
C ASP A 56 -5.04 17.59 13.86
N LEU A 57 -6.12 18.37 13.86
CA LEU A 57 -6.96 18.59 12.69
C LEU A 57 -6.42 19.75 11.87
N ASP A 58 -6.34 19.58 10.56
CA ASP A 58 -5.86 20.60 9.63
C ASP A 58 -6.97 20.98 8.65
N GLY A 59 -7.25 22.29 8.53
CA GLY A 59 -8.28 22.82 7.65
C GLY A 59 -9.68 22.29 7.98
N ASP A 60 -10.30 21.62 7.00
CA ASP A 60 -11.66 21.07 7.11
C ASP A 60 -11.71 19.64 7.66
N GLU A 61 -10.61 19.15 8.20
CA GLU A 61 -10.58 17.82 8.80
C GLU A 61 -11.48 17.71 10.02
N THR A 62 -12.12 16.57 10.17
CA THR A 62 -12.97 16.26 11.34
C THR A 62 -12.74 14.82 11.80
N TRP A 63 -13.12 14.52 13.04
CA TRP A 63 -13.07 13.16 13.56
C TRP A 63 -14.41 12.44 13.35
N LEU A 64 -14.37 11.32 12.63
CA LEU A 64 -15.43 10.33 12.70
C LEU A 64 -15.27 9.48 13.97
N VAL A 65 -14.03 9.08 14.27
CA VAL A 65 -13.64 8.42 15.52
C VAL A 65 -12.38 9.10 16.04
N LYS A 66 -12.47 9.76 17.19
CA LYS A 66 -11.31 10.40 17.82
C LYS A 66 -10.51 9.35 18.59
N PRO A 67 -9.21 9.17 18.31
CA PRO A 67 -8.39 8.23 19.05
C PRO A 67 -8.18 8.68 20.49
N ARG A 68 -8.02 7.72 21.39
CA ARG A 68 -7.70 7.94 22.80
C ARG A 68 -6.39 7.23 23.16
N LEU A 69 -5.57 7.91 23.90
CA LEU A 69 -4.36 7.34 24.49
C LEU A 69 -4.73 6.75 25.86
N ASP A 70 -4.20 5.59 26.17
CA ASP A 70 -4.33 5.03 27.50
C ASP A 70 -3.39 5.75 28.48
N SER A 71 -3.88 6.09 29.65
CA SER A 71 -3.09 6.82 30.65
C SER A 71 -2.15 5.91 31.44
N SER A 72 -2.41 4.61 31.45
CA SER A 72 -1.65 3.60 32.19
C SER A 72 -0.61 2.89 31.32
N ASP A 73 -0.81 2.86 29.99
CA ASP A 73 0.11 2.25 29.05
C ASP A 73 0.34 3.17 27.84
N ALA A 74 1.54 3.75 27.78
CA ALA A 74 1.94 4.68 26.73
C ALA A 74 1.96 4.05 25.31
N ASN A 75 1.86 2.74 25.20
CA ASN A 75 1.81 2.02 23.95
C ASN A 75 0.37 1.69 23.52
N LEU A 76 -0.62 1.92 24.37
CA LEU A 76 -2.02 1.67 24.02
C LEU A 76 -2.70 2.93 23.46
N MET A 77 -3.27 2.77 22.30
CA MET A 77 -4.03 3.82 21.60
C MET A 77 -5.22 3.19 20.88
N THR A 78 -6.41 3.79 21.03
CA THR A 78 -7.57 3.35 20.25
C THR A 78 -7.46 3.79 18.79
N PRO A 79 -8.08 3.08 17.85
CA PRO A 79 -8.17 3.52 16.47
C PRO A 79 -8.79 4.90 16.33
N GLY A 80 -8.30 5.67 15.38
CA GLY A 80 -8.85 6.96 14.97
C GLY A 80 -9.20 6.98 13.49
N ILE A 81 -10.28 7.72 13.14
CA ILE A 81 -10.70 7.91 11.75
C ILE A 81 -10.92 9.38 11.50
N LYS A 82 -10.15 9.96 10.59
CA LYS A 82 -10.27 11.34 10.12
C LYS A 82 -11.03 11.42 8.81
N LEU A 83 -11.95 12.36 8.70
CA LEU A 83 -12.62 12.75 7.47
C LEU A 83 -12.08 14.10 6.97
N GLY A 84 -12.37 14.46 5.72
CA GLY A 84 -11.93 15.72 5.11
C GLY A 84 -10.45 15.77 4.77
N VAL A 85 -9.78 14.61 4.84
CA VAL A 85 -8.35 14.51 4.53
C VAL A 85 -8.12 14.74 3.03
N THR A 86 -7.06 15.47 2.71
CA THR A 86 -6.65 15.79 1.35
C THR A 86 -5.19 15.36 1.09
N PRO A 87 -4.72 15.37 -0.17
CA PRO A 87 -3.31 15.11 -0.46
C PRO A 87 -2.32 16.11 0.19
N LYS A 88 -2.80 17.21 0.76
CA LYS A 88 -1.97 18.19 1.49
C LYS A 88 -1.87 17.87 2.98
N SER A 89 -2.80 17.11 3.52
CA SER A 89 -2.88 16.77 4.95
C SER A 89 -1.65 16.01 5.42
N TYR A 90 -1.23 16.30 6.65
CA TYR A 90 -0.07 15.67 7.27
C TYR A 90 -0.25 14.15 7.37
N SER A 91 -1.41 13.70 7.84
CA SER A 91 -1.74 12.26 8.01
C SER A 91 -1.85 11.51 6.69
N PHE A 92 -2.10 12.20 5.56
CA PHE A 92 -2.09 11.60 4.23
C PHE A 92 -0.67 11.29 3.74
N ARG A 93 0.28 12.21 3.99
CA ARG A 93 1.64 12.16 3.42
C ARG A 93 2.67 11.44 4.27
N THR A 94 2.34 11.21 5.55
CA THR A 94 3.28 10.71 6.54
C THR A 94 2.98 9.28 6.90
N GLU A 95 3.99 8.43 6.89
CA GLU A 95 3.88 7.06 7.40
C GLU A 95 3.91 7.11 8.94
N LEU A 96 2.77 6.80 9.55
CA LEU A 96 2.51 7.03 10.97
C LEU A 96 2.84 5.82 11.86
N PHE A 97 2.79 4.60 11.32
CA PHE A 97 2.92 3.36 12.09
C PHE A 97 1.98 3.30 13.30
N GLY A 98 0.75 3.73 13.13
CA GLY A 98 -0.25 3.79 14.20
C GLY A 98 -1.67 3.60 13.67
N PRO A 99 -2.65 3.43 14.57
CA PRO A 99 -4.02 3.08 14.21
C PRO A 99 -4.84 4.31 13.80
N LEU A 100 -4.36 5.05 12.82
CA LEU A 100 -5.05 6.20 12.26
C LEU A 100 -5.39 5.97 10.79
N LEU A 101 -6.67 6.04 10.46
CA LEU A 101 -7.21 5.98 9.11
C LEU A 101 -7.57 7.39 8.62
N SER A 102 -6.98 7.79 7.51
CA SER A 102 -7.26 9.03 6.80
C SER A 102 -8.26 8.78 5.68
N VAL A 103 -9.44 9.40 5.73
CA VAL A 103 -10.48 9.22 4.71
C VAL A 103 -10.53 10.45 3.82
N CYS A 104 -10.32 10.24 2.54
CA CYS A 104 -10.32 11.25 1.50
C CYS A 104 -11.50 11.02 0.54
N CYS A 105 -12.27 12.05 0.26
CA CYS A 105 -13.32 12.03 -0.73
C CYS A 105 -12.73 12.22 -2.14
N VAL A 106 -13.17 11.41 -3.09
CA VAL A 106 -12.76 11.47 -4.50
C VAL A 106 -13.98 11.51 -5.43
N ASP A 107 -13.82 12.11 -6.60
CA ASP A 107 -14.92 12.27 -7.54
C ASP A 107 -15.24 10.98 -8.30
N ASP A 108 -14.20 10.33 -8.80
CA ASP A 108 -14.29 9.12 -9.64
C ASP A 108 -13.02 8.27 -9.50
N ILE A 109 -12.96 7.19 -10.26
CA ILE A 109 -11.81 6.27 -10.25
C ILE A 109 -10.52 6.93 -10.75
N GLN A 110 -10.61 7.86 -11.72
CA GLN A 110 -9.45 8.59 -12.23
C GLN A 110 -8.90 9.53 -11.17
N ASP A 111 -9.77 10.20 -10.44
CA ASP A 111 -9.39 11.05 -9.32
C ASP A 111 -8.77 10.23 -8.17
N ALA A 112 -9.36 9.07 -7.87
CA ALA A 112 -8.79 8.14 -6.89
C ALA A 112 -7.37 7.70 -7.27
N ILE A 113 -7.13 7.36 -8.54
CA ILE A 113 -5.80 6.97 -9.05
C ILE A 113 -4.82 8.14 -8.95
N ARG A 114 -5.22 9.34 -9.41
CA ARG A 114 -4.37 10.54 -9.30
C ARG A 114 -3.98 10.78 -7.84
N THR A 115 -4.97 10.76 -6.96
CA THR A 115 -4.80 10.98 -5.52
C THR A 115 -3.87 9.93 -4.90
N ALA A 116 -4.10 8.64 -5.15
CA ALA A 116 -3.24 7.56 -4.67
C ALA A 116 -1.79 7.71 -5.16
N ASN A 117 -1.60 8.10 -6.41
CA ASN A 117 -0.28 8.23 -7.01
C ASN A 117 0.50 9.47 -6.51
N THR A 118 -0.14 10.43 -5.83
CA THR A 118 0.57 11.54 -5.15
C THR A 118 1.33 11.08 -3.91
N LEU A 119 1.00 9.92 -3.34
CA LEU A 119 1.69 9.37 -2.18
C LEU A 119 3.15 9.05 -2.52
N PRO A 120 4.09 9.40 -1.63
CA PRO A 120 5.50 9.07 -1.82
C PRO A 120 5.81 7.59 -1.59
N TYR A 121 4.87 6.85 -1.06
CA TYR A 121 4.95 5.42 -0.77
C TYR A 121 4.07 4.62 -1.74
N GLY A 122 4.43 3.37 -2.01
CA GLY A 122 3.69 2.49 -2.90
C GLY A 122 3.96 1.02 -2.55
N LEU A 123 3.69 0.61 -1.31
CA LEU A 123 3.87 -0.78 -0.90
C LEU A 123 2.65 -1.61 -1.31
N THR A 124 1.49 -1.26 -0.79
CA THR A 124 0.23 -1.95 -1.07
C THR A 124 -0.83 -0.95 -1.50
N SER A 125 -1.72 -1.40 -2.36
CA SER A 125 -2.92 -0.68 -2.75
C SER A 125 -4.05 -1.66 -2.99
N GLY A 126 -5.30 -1.24 -2.82
CA GLY A 126 -6.46 -2.08 -3.06
C GLY A 126 -7.63 -1.32 -3.62
N ILE A 127 -8.51 -2.05 -4.29
CA ILE A 127 -9.80 -1.55 -4.78
C ILE A 127 -10.89 -2.56 -4.44
N PHE A 128 -12.03 -2.05 -4.02
CA PHE A 128 -13.30 -2.77 -3.93
C PHE A 128 -14.24 -2.23 -5.00
N SER A 129 -14.50 -3.02 -6.02
CA SER A 129 -15.42 -2.67 -7.11
C SER A 129 -15.98 -3.93 -7.76
N LEU A 130 -17.20 -3.86 -8.22
CA LEU A 130 -17.81 -4.90 -9.07
C LEU A 130 -17.56 -4.64 -10.56
N ASP A 131 -17.25 -3.40 -10.95
CA ASP A 131 -16.99 -3.04 -12.34
C ASP A 131 -15.59 -3.52 -12.79
N PRO A 132 -15.50 -4.42 -13.79
CA PRO A 132 -14.23 -4.90 -14.29
C PRO A 132 -13.36 -3.78 -14.91
N ARG A 133 -13.98 -2.74 -15.48
CA ARG A 133 -13.26 -1.60 -16.08
C ARG A 133 -12.53 -0.77 -15.02
N GLU A 134 -13.15 -0.54 -13.88
CA GLU A 134 -12.50 0.14 -12.75
C GLU A 134 -11.36 -0.69 -12.19
N LYS A 135 -11.55 -2.01 -12.03
CA LYS A 135 -10.51 -2.93 -11.56
C LYS A 135 -9.31 -2.94 -12.50
N ASP A 136 -9.54 -3.00 -13.81
CA ASP A 136 -8.47 -2.98 -14.79
C ASP A 136 -7.77 -1.62 -14.86
N LEU A 137 -8.52 -0.52 -14.76
CA LEU A 137 -7.94 0.81 -14.73
C LEU A 137 -7.05 1.00 -13.49
N TRP A 138 -7.54 0.61 -12.31
CA TRP A 138 -6.77 0.65 -11.06
C TRP A 138 -5.50 -0.19 -11.16
N LYS A 139 -5.64 -1.45 -11.55
CA LYS A 139 -4.53 -2.39 -11.71
C LYS A 139 -3.42 -1.86 -12.63
N ASN A 140 -3.80 -1.17 -13.71
CA ASN A 140 -2.85 -0.71 -14.71
C ASN A 140 -2.27 0.69 -14.44
N SER A 141 -2.86 1.46 -13.51
CA SER A 141 -2.52 2.87 -13.32
C SER A 141 -2.00 3.22 -11.93
N VAL A 142 -2.31 2.43 -10.89
CA VAL A 142 -1.84 2.73 -9.54
C VAL A 142 -0.37 2.33 -9.36
N GLU A 143 0.39 3.21 -8.71
CA GLU A 143 1.82 3.03 -8.48
C GLU A 143 2.07 2.36 -7.12
N ALA A 144 1.72 1.08 -7.03
CA ALA A 144 1.98 0.24 -5.86
C ALA A 144 2.57 -1.11 -6.27
N GLY A 145 3.44 -1.63 -5.42
CA GLY A 145 4.11 -2.91 -5.67
C GLY A 145 3.19 -4.11 -5.56
N ASN A 146 2.24 -4.09 -4.62
CA ASN A 146 1.23 -5.13 -4.46
C ASN A 146 -0.15 -4.50 -4.56
N ILE A 147 -0.97 -5.03 -5.46
CA ILE A 147 -2.32 -4.55 -5.73
C ILE A 147 -3.31 -5.64 -5.37
N TYR A 148 -4.31 -5.29 -4.59
CA TYR A 148 -5.36 -6.19 -4.12
C TYR A 148 -6.72 -5.77 -4.69
N ILE A 149 -7.50 -6.74 -5.16
CA ILE A 149 -8.82 -6.50 -5.74
C ILE A 149 -9.86 -7.29 -4.94
N ASN A 150 -10.84 -6.58 -4.37
CA ASN A 150 -11.92 -7.14 -3.58
C ASN A 150 -11.47 -7.99 -2.38
N ARG A 151 -10.35 -7.63 -1.79
CA ARG A 151 -9.80 -8.24 -0.57
C ARG A 151 -9.00 -7.24 0.25
N ASN A 152 -8.63 -7.64 1.45
CA ASN A 152 -7.79 -6.84 2.33
C ASN A 152 -6.41 -6.56 1.71
N VAL A 153 -5.86 -5.38 1.98
CA VAL A 153 -4.52 -4.95 1.54
C VAL A 153 -3.38 -5.49 2.41
N THR A 154 -3.69 -6.47 3.24
CA THR A 154 -2.76 -7.14 4.16
C THR A 154 -2.70 -8.65 3.87
N GLY A 155 -1.75 -9.35 4.48
CA GLY A 155 -1.70 -10.80 4.44
C GLY A 155 -0.98 -11.36 3.21
N ALA A 156 0.11 -10.71 2.77
CA ALA A 156 1.00 -11.32 1.80
C ALA A 156 1.58 -12.63 2.36
N VAL A 157 1.47 -13.70 1.57
CA VAL A 157 1.92 -15.02 1.94
C VAL A 157 3.09 -15.42 1.05
N VAL A 158 4.15 -15.94 1.67
CA VAL A 158 5.33 -16.45 0.96
C VAL A 158 4.90 -17.48 -0.11
N GLN A 159 5.51 -17.40 -1.28
CA GLN A 159 5.21 -18.19 -2.48
C GLN A 159 3.89 -17.86 -3.20
N ARG A 160 2.94 -17.18 -2.56
CA ARG A 160 1.70 -16.74 -3.23
C ARG A 160 1.86 -15.35 -3.81
N GLN A 161 2.41 -14.45 -3.02
CA GLN A 161 2.47 -13.02 -3.32
C GLN A 161 3.88 -12.50 -3.03
N PRO A 162 4.77 -12.43 -4.01
CA PRO A 162 6.03 -11.72 -3.85
C PRO A 162 5.78 -10.31 -3.35
N PHE A 163 6.37 -9.96 -2.20
CA PHE A 163 6.04 -8.74 -1.48
C PHE A 163 7.15 -7.70 -1.58
N GLY A 164 6.82 -6.53 -2.09
CA GLY A 164 7.75 -5.41 -2.22
C GLY A 164 7.07 -4.22 -2.89
N GLY A 165 7.51 -3.02 -2.53
CA GLY A 165 6.92 -1.75 -2.92
C GLY A 165 7.57 -1.08 -4.13
N LEU A 166 7.01 0.08 -4.46
CA LEU A 166 7.56 1.08 -5.36
C LEU A 166 7.87 2.37 -4.60
N LYS A 167 8.45 3.35 -5.25
CA LYS A 167 8.77 4.67 -4.68
C LYS A 167 9.60 4.53 -3.39
N LYS A 168 9.27 5.26 -2.32
CA LYS A 168 9.95 5.16 -1.01
C LYS A 168 9.68 3.85 -0.25
N SER A 169 8.78 3.02 -0.74
CA SER A 169 8.53 1.67 -0.22
C SER A 169 9.42 0.60 -0.88
N SER A 170 10.41 1.02 -1.65
CA SER A 170 11.39 0.15 -2.27
C SER A 170 12.80 0.59 -1.92
N PHE A 171 13.73 -0.36 -1.84
CA PHE A 171 15.14 -0.13 -1.63
C PHE A 171 15.97 -0.93 -2.65
N GLY A 172 17.09 -0.36 -3.10
CA GLY A 172 17.96 -1.00 -4.08
C GLY A 172 17.30 -1.22 -5.43
N ILE A 173 17.48 -2.39 -6.02
CA ILE A 173 16.94 -2.74 -7.34
C ILE A 173 15.44 -3.09 -7.34
N GLY A 174 14.76 -2.93 -6.21
CA GLY A 174 13.32 -3.12 -6.12
C GLY A 174 12.84 -4.57 -6.20
N SER A 175 13.65 -5.52 -5.78
CA SER A 175 13.25 -6.93 -5.77
C SER A 175 12.20 -7.20 -4.70
N LYS A 176 11.26 -8.06 -5.04
CA LYS A 176 10.19 -8.48 -4.13
C LYS A 176 10.63 -9.70 -3.32
N ALA A 177 10.47 -9.64 -1.99
CA ALA A 177 10.71 -10.78 -1.11
C ALA A 177 9.83 -11.97 -1.50
N GLY A 178 10.42 -13.16 -1.58
CA GLY A 178 9.75 -14.37 -2.07
C GLY A 178 9.48 -14.40 -3.57
N GLY A 179 9.97 -13.42 -4.31
CA GLY A 179 9.83 -13.35 -5.77
C GLY A 179 10.96 -14.05 -6.52
N PRO A 180 10.74 -14.35 -7.82
CA PRO A 180 11.70 -15.08 -8.63
C PRO A 180 13.04 -14.37 -8.82
N ASN A 181 13.06 -13.03 -8.71
CA ASN A 181 14.25 -12.20 -8.89
C ASN A 181 15.00 -11.93 -7.58
N TYR A 182 14.55 -12.46 -6.45
CA TYR A 182 15.18 -12.16 -5.15
C TYR A 182 16.58 -12.78 -5.06
N VAL A 183 16.74 -14.02 -5.53
CA VAL A 183 18.02 -14.75 -5.47
C VAL A 183 19.09 -14.13 -6.38
N ILE A 184 18.70 -13.47 -7.46
CA ILE A 184 19.63 -12.83 -8.41
C ILE A 184 20.57 -11.83 -7.73
N GLN A 185 20.12 -11.17 -6.66
CA GLN A 185 20.92 -10.21 -5.88
C GLN A 185 22.07 -10.87 -5.10
N LEU A 186 21.99 -12.17 -4.90
CA LEU A 186 22.99 -12.95 -4.18
C LEU A 186 24.00 -13.61 -5.12
N LEU A 187 23.84 -13.44 -6.44
CA LEU A 187 24.69 -14.03 -7.45
C LEU A 187 25.79 -13.06 -7.90
N ASN A 188 26.98 -13.60 -8.18
CA ASN A 188 27.99 -12.89 -8.92
C ASN A 188 27.68 -12.99 -10.42
N ILE A 189 27.35 -11.88 -11.04
CA ILE A 189 27.06 -11.81 -12.47
C ILE A 189 28.38 -11.65 -13.21
N LEU A 190 28.72 -12.64 -14.05
CA LEU A 190 29.91 -12.59 -14.91
C LEU A 190 29.47 -12.20 -16.32
N GLU A 191 30.10 -11.17 -16.86
CA GLU A 191 29.88 -10.72 -18.23
C GLU A 191 30.46 -11.74 -19.22
N LYS A 192 29.65 -12.22 -20.14
CA LYS A 192 30.11 -13.06 -21.25
C LYS A 192 30.28 -12.18 -22.50
N LYS A 193 31.52 -11.93 -22.88
CA LYS A 193 31.83 -11.15 -24.08
C LYS A 193 31.24 -11.79 -25.35
N GLY A 194 30.67 -10.98 -26.21
CA GLY A 194 30.30 -11.35 -27.58
C GLY A 194 28.87 -11.76 -27.84
N GLN A 195 27.93 -11.54 -26.94
CA GLN A 195 26.49 -11.72 -27.23
C GLN A 195 25.79 -10.37 -27.31
N SER A 196 25.21 -10.07 -28.49
CA SER A 196 24.24 -9.00 -28.64
C SER A 196 22.91 -9.43 -28.01
N HIS A 197 22.41 -8.68 -27.05
CA HIS A 197 21.13 -8.95 -26.40
C HIS A 197 20.04 -8.05 -26.98
N ASN A 198 18.98 -8.66 -27.53
CA ASN A 198 17.77 -7.96 -27.88
C ASN A 198 16.84 -7.91 -26.67
N TYR A 199 16.94 -6.83 -25.87
CA TYR A 199 16.11 -6.64 -24.68
C TYR A 199 14.63 -6.59 -24.99
N LYS A 200 14.22 -6.08 -26.16
CA LYS A 200 12.83 -6.02 -26.58
C LYS A 200 12.25 -7.42 -26.81
N ASP A 201 13.01 -8.28 -27.50
CA ASP A 201 12.61 -9.67 -27.72
C ASP A 201 12.57 -10.45 -26.41
N ALA A 202 13.58 -10.26 -25.56
CA ALA A 202 13.63 -10.89 -24.23
C ALA A 202 12.42 -10.49 -23.38
N PHE A 203 12.07 -9.19 -23.35
CA PHE A 203 10.89 -8.71 -22.64
C PHE A 203 9.61 -9.32 -23.22
N SER A 204 9.42 -9.25 -24.53
CA SER A 204 8.21 -9.77 -25.19
C SER A 204 8.00 -11.26 -24.94
N ARG A 205 9.08 -12.02 -24.95
CA ARG A 205 9.04 -13.49 -24.80
C ARG A 205 8.92 -13.96 -23.34
N LEU A 206 9.57 -13.27 -22.39
CA LEU A 206 9.75 -13.77 -21.03
C LEU A 206 8.98 -12.97 -19.98
N PHE A 207 8.71 -11.69 -20.23
CA PHE A 207 8.26 -10.78 -19.19
C PHE A 207 6.98 -10.01 -19.52
N SER A 208 6.49 -10.07 -20.76
CA SER A 208 5.30 -9.31 -21.19
C SER A 208 3.98 -9.89 -20.70
N THR A 209 3.96 -11.16 -20.30
CA THR A 209 2.76 -11.86 -19.85
C THR A 209 2.73 -11.95 -18.33
N ALA A 210 1.60 -11.60 -17.73
CA ALA A 210 1.35 -11.85 -16.32
C ALA A 210 1.16 -13.36 -16.09
N THR A 211 1.76 -13.88 -15.03
CA THR A 211 1.71 -15.30 -14.72
C THR A 211 1.18 -15.54 -13.32
N ASP A 212 0.26 -16.47 -13.17
CA ASP A 212 -0.11 -17.05 -11.88
C ASP A 212 0.54 -18.43 -11.76
N VAL A 213 1.53 -18.54 -10.89
CA VAL A 213 2.25 -19.80 -10.65
C VAL A 213 1.64 -20.64 -9.54
N THR A 214 0.66 -20.09 -8.82
CA THR A 214 0.06 -20.72 -7.64
C THR A 214 -1.19 -21.52 -7.96
N ASN A 215 -1.98 -21.06 -8.93
CA ASN A 215 -3.25 -21.67 -9.36
C ASN A 215 -4.14 -22.11 -8.18
N LEU A 216 -4.36 -21.21 -7.24
CA LEU A 216 -5.15 -21.50 -6.06
C LEU A 216 -6.64 -21.40 -6.38
N TYR A 217 -7.42 -22.33 -5.83
CA TYR A 217 -8.87 -22.25 -5.94
C TYR A 217 -9.41 -21.03 -5.19
N GLY A 218 -10.16 -20.18 -5.90
CA GLY A 218 -10.84 -19.02 -5.34
C GLY A 218 -10.03 -17.72 -5.29
N GLU A 219 -8.77 -17.71 -5.73
CA GLU A 219 -7.98 -16.49 -5.90
C GLU A 219 -7.01 -16.58 -7.07
N ASP A 220 -6.78 -15.45 -7.75
CA ASP A 220 -5.79 -15.31 -8.82
C ASP A 220 -4.62 -14.46 -8.30
N ASN A 221 -3.38 -14.97 -8.40
CA ASN A 221 -2.16 -14.31 -7.94
C ASN A 221 -1.24 -13.99 -9.13
N HIS A 222 -1.45 -12.86 -9.78
CA HIS A 222 -0.71 -12.50 -10.97
C HIS A 222 0.60 -11.76 -10.64
N LEU A 223 1.74 -12.31 -11.04
CA LEU A 223 3.01 -11.61 -11.11
C LEU A 223 3.20 -11.05 -12.53
N ARG A 224 3.53 -9.77 -12.62
CA ARG A 224 3.84 -9.11 -13.89
C ARG A 224 5.06 -8.22 -13.78
N TYR A 225 5.72 -8.01 -14.90
CA TYR A 225 6.81 -7.05 -15.05
C TYR A 225 6.33 -5.82 -15.80
N LEU A 226 6.75 -4.66 -15.34
CA LEU A 226 6.48 -3.40 -16.03
C LEU A 226 7.80 -2.89 -16.63
N PRO A 227 7.80 -2.42 -17.88
CA PRO A 227 8.99 -1.83 -18.47
C PRO A 227 9.36 -0.53 -17.74
N ASN A 228 10.64 -0.30 -17.56
CA ASN A 228 11.12 1.00 -17.10
C ASN A 228 11.03 2.01 -18.25
N ASN A 229 10.27 3.06 -18.08
CA ASN A 229 10.10 4.11 -19.09
C ASN A 229 11.32 5.05 -19.18
N ARG A 230 12.22 5.02 -18.20
CA ARG A 230 13.41 5.87 -18.17
C ARG A 230 14.56 5.12 -17.51
N ILE A 231 15.66 4.99 -18.26
CA ILE A 231 16.93 4.45 -17.77
C ILE A 231 17.97 5.56 -17.94
N ILE A 232 18.72 5.87 -16.88
CA ILE A 232 19.84 6.80 -16.92
C ILE A 232 21.11 5.97 -16.81
N ILE A 233 21.97 6.03 -17.82
CA ILE A 233 23.26 5.37 -17.84
C ILE A 233 24.31 6.46 -17.62
N ARG A 234 25.10 6.33 -16.56
CA ARG A 234 26.29 7.15 -16.32
C ARG A 234 27.51 6.39 -16.84
N ILE A 235 28.23 6.99 -17.76
CA ILE A 235 29.49 6.45 -18.30
C ILE A 235 30.63 7.33 -17.82
N GLU A 236 31.63 6.72 -17.22
CA GLU A 236 32.87 7.42 -16.86
C GLU A 236 33.94 7.19 -17.95
N LYS A 237 34.91 8.16 -18.10
CA LYS A 237 35.98 8.06 -19.12
C LYS A 237 36.84 6.80 -19.01
N LYS A 238 36.76 6.07 -17.90
CA LYS A 238 37.50 4.82 -17.65
C LYS A 238 36.77 3.58 -18.14
N ASP A 239 35.53 3.71 -18.64
CA ASP A 239 34.67 2.58 -19.03
C ASP A 239 34.71 2.29 -20.54
N ASN A 240 35.70 2.88 -21.26
CA ASN A 240 35.98 2.65 -22.69
C ASN A 240 37.07 1.59 -22.91
#